data_8c780b6b6dbad95f50ade8738426e34f
#
_entry.id   8c780b6b6dbad95f50ade8738426e34f
#
_cell.length_a   1.000
_cell.length_b   1.000
_cell.length_c   1.000
_cell.angle_alpha   90.00
_cell.angle_beta   90.00
_cell.angle_gamma   90.00
#
_symmetry.space_group_name_H-M   'P 1'
#
loop_
_entity.id
_entity.type
_entity.pdbx_description
1 polymer ?
#
loop_
_entity_poly.entity_id
_entity_poly.type
_entity_poly.pdbx_seq_one_letter_code
_entity_poly.pdbx_strand_id
1 'polypeptide(L)'
;MLSAYRELAADREAQGIPALPLTAEQTQALTELLQQPPAGEDEALLHLLSERIPPGVDEAAYVKATWLSAVAQGQATSPLVSPLEATRLLGTMVGGYNVAALIELLQHSDEQLASCAAEGLSRTLLVYDAFNDVMELAASNRFAKQVVDSWAAAEWFTRREPLAETITVTVFKVEGETNTDDLSPATHATTRPDIPLHALAMLETRDPEGLTTIAALKDCLLYTSDAADD
;
A
#
# COMPACT_ATOMS: atom_id res chain seq x y z
N MET A 1 10.68 12.52 14.84
CA MET A 1 10.06 12.07 13.57
C MET A 1 8.62 12.55 13.45
N LEU A 2 7.69 12.20 14.38
CA LEU A 2 6.25 12.48 14.24
C LEU A 2 5.91 13.98 14.04
N SER A 3 6.49 14.91 14.81
CA SER A 3 6.22 16.34 14.65
C SER A 3 6.61 16.85 13.26
N ALA A 4 7.82 16.52 12.80
CA ALA A 4 8.28 16.92 11.48
C ALA A 4 7.43 16.35 10.34
N TYR A 5 6.96 15.09 10.49
CA TYR A 5 6.04 14.49 9.52
C TYR A 5 4.68 15.20 9.53
N ARG A 6 4.14 15.55 10.70
CA ARG A 6 2.87 16.28 10.82
C ARG A 6 2.94 17.68 10.22
N GLU A 7 4.06 18.38 10.39
CA GLU A 7 4.29 19.70 9.76
C GLU A 7 4.26 19.57 8.23
N LEU A 8 5.01 18.60 7.68
CA LEU A 8 5.01 18.32 6.25
C LEU A 8 3.60 17.90 5.73
N ALA A 9 2.89 17.09 6.49
CA ALA A 9 1.54 16.66 6.13
C ALA A 9 0.57 17.85 6.09
N ALA A 10 0.63 18.76 7.09
CA ALA A 10 -0.20 19.95 7.16
C ALA A 10 0.08 20.92 5.99
N ASP A 11 1.34 21.10 5.62
CA ASP A 11 1.72 21.94 4.47
C ASP A 11 1.17 21.41 3.15
N ARG A 12 1.09 20.08 3.01
CA ARG A 12 0.51 19.46 1.82
C ARG A 12 -1.02 19.47 1.84
N GLU A 13 -1.62 19.22 2.99
CA GLU A 13 -3.06 19.34 3.18
C GLU A 13 -3.57 20.74 2.84
N ALA A 14 -2.83 21.78 3.21
CA ALA A 14 -3.15 23.17 2.83
C ALA A 14 -3.15 23.39 1.31
N GLN A 15 -2.47 22.55 0.55
CA GLN A 15 -2.48 22.54 -0.92
C GLN A 15 -3.53 21.58 -1.51
N GLY A 16 -4.33 20.90 -0.68
CA GLY A 16 -5.31 19.91 -1.11
C GLY A 16 -4.71 18.60 -1.65
N ILE A 17 -3.47 18.28 -1.27
CA ILE A 17 -2.77 17.06 -1.71
C ILE A 17 -2.36 16.19 -0.49
N PRO A 18 -2.28 14.85 -0.65
CA PRO A 18 -1.92 13.96 0.44
C PRO A 18 -0.48 14.17 0.90
N ALA A 19 -0.19 13.84 2.16
CA ALA A 19 1.16 13.79 2.69
C ALA A 19 2.05 12.86 1.85
N LEU A 20 3.35 13.14 1.80
CA LEU A 20 4.31 12.22 1.17
C LEU A 20 4.38 10.90 1.96
N PRO A 21 4.67 9.78 1.29
CA PRO A 21 4.99 8.54 1.98
C PRO A 21 6.28 8.71 2.81
N LEU A 22 6.46 7.83 3.80
CA LEU A 22 7.64 7.83 4.66
C LEU A 22 8.89 7.42 3.86
N THR A 23 10.01 8.09 4.14
CA THR A 23 11.33 7.65 3.66
C THR A 23 11.82 6.43 4.46
N ALA A 24 12.92 5.80 4.00
CA ALA A 24 13.55 4.70 4.73
C ALA A 24 13.98 5.11 6.14
N GLU A 25 14.58 6.30 6.31
CA GLU A 25 14.98 6.82 7.62
C GLU A 25 13.79 7.09 8.53
N GLN A 26 12.71 7.65 7.98
CA GLN A 26 11.48 7.87 8.74
C GLN A 26 10.82 6.54 9.13
N THR A 27 10.85 5.55 8.24
CA THR A 27 10.35 4.21 8.50
C THR A 27 11.17 3.51 9.58
N GLN A 28 12.50 3.65 9.56
CA GLN A 28 13.36 3.14 10.62
C GLN A 28 13.01 3.78 11.99
N ALA A 29 12.87 5.09 12.03
CA ALA A 29 12.47 5.79 13.25
C ALA A 29 11.04 5.39 13.72
N LEU A 30 10.14 5.10 12.78
CA LEU A 30 8.81 4.58 13.10
C LEU A 30 8.89 3.20 13.77
N THR A 31 9.76 2.30 13.29
CA THR A 31 9.91 0.95 13.91
C THR A 31 10.44 1.03 15.33
N GLU A 32 11.30 2.02 15.63
CA GLU A 32 11.78 2.28 17.00
C GLU A 32 10.63 2.77 17.91
N LEU A 33 9.78 3.69 17.41
CA LEU A 33 8.62 4.18 18.14
C LEU A 33 7.57 3.06 18.37
N LEU A 34 7.39 2.15 17.41
CA LEU A 34 6.48 1.01 17.56
C LEU A 34 6.94 0.00 18.64
N GLN A 35 8.23 -0.05 18.97
CA GLN A 35 8.75 -0.86 20.06
C GLN A 35 8.53 -0.20 21.44
N GLN A 36 8.54 1.13 21.48
CA GLN A 36 8.33 1.93 22.69
C GLN A 36 7.43 3.14 22.34
N PRO A 37 6.11 2.93 22.17
CA PRO A 37 5.21 3.97 21.72
C PRO A 37 5.07 5.08 22.77
N PRO A 38 5.17 6.35 22.34
CA PRO A 38 4.82 7.47 23.20
C PRO A 38 3.33 7.42 23.55
N ALA A 39 2.99 7.88 24.75
CA ALA A 39 1.60 7.87 25.21
C ALA A 39 0.68 8.68 24.26
N GLY A 40 -0.40 8.06 23.82
CA GLY A 40 -1.42 8.67 22.97
C GLY A 40 -1.08 8.71 21.47
N GLU A 41 0.00 8.03 21.03
CA GLU A 41 0.41 8.00 19.62
C GLU A 41 0.08 6.67 18.91
N ASP A 42 -0.53 5.73 19.58
CA ASP A 42 -0.73 4.34 19.12
C ASP A 42 -1.42 4.28 17.74
N GLU A 43 -2.55 4.99 17.58
CA GLU A 43 -3.31 5.02 16.34
C GLU A 43 -2.52 5.67 15.21
N ALA A 44 -1.83 6.78 15.47
CA ALA A 44 -1.01 7.45 14.48
C ALA A 44 0.15 6.57 14.01
N LEU A 45 0.82 5.86 14.93
CA LEU A 45 1.91 4.96 14.57
C LEU A 45 1.43 3.78 13.73
N LEU A 46 0.28 3.18 14.08
CA LEU A 46 -0.31 2.09 13.30
C LEU A 46 -0.75 2.55 11.92
N HIS A 47 -1.37 3.74 11.82
CA HIS A 47 -1.73 4.32 10.53
C HIS A 47 -0.48 4.56 9.66
N LEU A 48 0.59 5.13 10.20
CA LEU A 48 1.83 5.33 9.45
C LEU A 48 2.42 4.00 8.95
N LEU A 49 2.41 2.97 9.79
CA LEU A 49 2.91 1.64 9.43
C LEU A 49 2.09 1.00 8.31
N SER A 50 0.75 1.08 8.40
CA SER A 50 -0.15 0.43 7.45
C SER A 50 -0.20 1.18 6.12
N GLU A 51 -0.42 2.51 6.17
CA GLU A 51 -0.90 3.29 5.03
C GLU A 51 0.15 4.23 4.42
N ARG A 52 1.26 4.52 5.14
CA ARG A 52 2.16 5.61 4.73
C ARG A 52 3.57 5.19 4.33
N ILE A 53 3.82 3.90 4.20
CA ILE A 53 5.10 3.36 3.73
C ILE A 53 4.92 2.86 2.30
N PRO A 54 5.77 3.29 1.33
CA PRO A 54 5.69 2.83 -0.05
C PRO A 54 5.76 1.30 -0.14
N PRO A 55 4.99 0.66 -1.04
CA PRO A 55 5.04 -0.79 -1.24
C PRO A 55 6.17 -1.21 -2.20
N GLY A 56 6.30 -2.50 -2.43
CA GLY A 56 7.14 -3.09 -3.47
C GLY A 56 8.61 -3.11 -3.09
N VAL A 57 9.45 -2.49 -3.93
CA VAL A 57 10.92 -2.53 -3.83
C VAL A 57 11.55 -1.20 -3.39
N ASP A 58 10.74 -0.30 -2.83
CA ASP A 58 11.24 0.93 -2.21
C ASP A 58 12.10 0.62 -0.97
N GLU A 59 13.11 1.45 -0.69
CA GLU A 59 13.97 1.27 0.48
C GLU A 59 13.19 1.31 1.80
N ALA A 60 12.13 2.12 1.89
CA ALA A 60 11.25 2.14 3.05
C ALA A 60 10.45 0.83 3.19
N ALA A 61 10.04 0.20 2.08
CA ALA A 61 9.41 -1.12 2.07
C ALA A 61 10.36 -2.20 2.58
N TYR A 62 11.66 -2.11 2.27
CA TYR A 62 12.66 -3.02 2.82
C TYR A 62 12.73 -2.94 4.34
N VAL A 63 12.78 -1.73 4.90
CA VAL A 63 12.78 -1.50 6.36
C VAL A 63 11.51 -2.06 6.99
N LYS A 64 10.34 -1.76 6.41
CA LYS A 64 9.05 -2.29 6.88
C LYS A 64 9.03 -3.82 6.90
N ALA A 65 9.38 -4.46 5.77
CA ALA A 65 9.35 -5.92 5.64
C ALA A 65 10.31 -6.60 6.62
N THR A 66 11.53 -6.06 6.78
CA THR A 66 12.54 -6.58 7.71
C THR A 66 12.03 -6.53 9.15
N TRP A 67 11.47 -5.39 9.57
CA TRP A 67 10.95 -5.25 10.92
C TRP A 67 9.72 -6.14 11.18
N LEU A 68 8.76 -6.17 10.25
CA LEU A 68 7.58 -7.03 10.35
C LEU A 68 7.96 -8.51 10.41
N SER A 69 8.93 -8.94 9.61
CA SER A 69 9.47 -10.31 9.66
C SER A 69 10.06 -10.62 11.03
N ALA A 70 10.86 -9.71 11.60
CA ALA A 70 11.43 -9.87 12.92
C ALA A 70 10.35 -9.97 14.01
N VAL A 71 9.28 -9.18 13.93
CA VAL A 71 8.14 -9.26 14.86
C VAL A 71 7.39 -10.58 14.68
N ALA A 72 7.09 -10.99 13.46
CA ALA A 72 6.37 -12.23 13.18
C ALA A 72 7.12 -13.46 13.69
N GLN A 73 8.45 -13.45 13.62
CA GLN A 73 9.33 -14.53 14.11
C GLN A 73 9.70 -14.41 15.60
N GLY A 74 9.19 -13.41 16.32
CA GLY A 74 9.48 -13.20 17.73
C GLY A 74 10.89 -12.67 18.03
N GLN A 75 11.62 -12.19 17.02
CA GLN A 75 12.96 -11.60 17.14
C GLN A 75 12.91 -10.12 17.55
N ALA A 76 11.79 -9.47 17.30
CA ALA A 76 11.46 -8.13 17.78
C ALA A 76 10.08 -8.13 18.44
N THR A 77 9.83 -7.16 19.33
CA THR A 77 8.56 -7.04 20.04
C THR A 77 7.99 -5.64 19.91
N SER A 78 6.67 -5.55 19.85
CA SER A 78 5.93 -4.30 19.90
C SER A 78 4.67 -4.49 20.74
N PRO A 79 4.30 -3.54 21.59
CA PRO A 79 3.02 -3.61 22.30
C PRO A 79 1.81 -3.36 21.37
N LEU A 80 2.05 -2.79 20.17
CA LEU A 80 1.01 -2.42 19.22
C LEU A 80 0.83 -3.42 18.06
N VAL A 81 1.87 -4.20 17.74
CA VAL A 81 1.87 -5.12 16.61
C VAL A 81 2.20 -6.52 17.08
N SER A 82 1.20 -7.40 17.08
CA SER A 82 1.40 -8.82 17.38
C SER A 82 2.10 -9.56 16.23
N PRO A 83 2.68 -10.76 16.46
CA PRO A 83 3.21 -11.59 15.38
C PRO A 83 2.21 -11.87 14.26
N LEU A 84 0.94 -12.09 14.61
CA LEU A 84 -0.12 -12.33 13.63
C LEU A 84 -0.41 -11.08 12.81
N GLU A 85 -0.50 -9.91 13.45
CA GLU A 85 -0.70 -8.64 12.76
C GLU A 85 0.50 -8.29 11.87
N ALA A 86 1.73 -8.55 12.31
CA ALA A 86 2.92 -8.38 11.49
C ALA A 86 2.89 -9.26 10.23
N THR A 87 2.45 -10.52 10.38
CA THR A 87 2.27 -11.44 9.24
C THR A 87 1.19 -10.94 8.29
N ARG A 88 0.06 -10.45 8.82
CA ARG A 88 -1.02 -9.86 8.01
C ARG A 88 -0.51 -8.65 7.22
N LEU A 89 0.22 -7.74 7.86
CA LEU A 89 0.79 -6.56 7.20
C LEU A 89 1.82 -6.91 6.12
N LEU A 90 2.64 -7.96 6.32
CA LEU A 90 3.49 -8.51 5.25
C LEU A 90 2.66 -8.94 4.05
N GLY A 91 1.50 -9.56 4.27
CA GLY A 91 0.57 -10.00 3.21
C GLY A 91 -0.11 -8.85 2.45
N THR A 92 -0.10 -7.61 2.97
CA THR A 92 -0.63 -6.42 2.26
C THR A 92 0.38 -5.77 1.33
N MET A 93 1.65 -6.13 1.41
CA MET A 93 2.69 -5.64 0.49
C MET A 93 2.54 -6.35 -0.86
N VAL A 94 2.79 -5.64 -1.95
CA VAL A 94 2.46 -6.13 -3.32
C VAL A 94 3.53 -7.02 -3.95
N GLY A 95 4.51 -7.48 -3.19
CA GLY A 95 5.66 -8.28 -3.64
C GLY A 95 6.99 -7.60 -3.30
N GLY A 96 8.09 -8.19 -3.75
CA GLY A 96 9.42 -7.73 -3.39
C GLY A 96 9.87 -8.24 -2.02
N TYR A 97 10.17 -7.35 -1.07
CA TYR A 97 10.82 -7.70 0.20
C TYR A 97 9.98 -8.53 1.19
N ASN A 98 8.67 -8.60 1.01
CA ASN A 98 7.80 -9.41 1.87
C ASN A 98 7.76 -10.89 1.46
N VAL A 99 8.13 -11.23 0.23
CA VAL A 99 7.95 -12.58 -0.34
C VAL A 99 8.74 -13.62 0.44
N ALA A 100 10.05 -13.40 0.62
CA ALA A 100 10.90 -14.33 1.37
C ALA A 100 10.41 -14.55 2.81
N ALA A 101 10.02 -13.46 3.50
CA ALA A 101 9.49 -13.54 4.85
C ALA A 101 8.18 -14.37 4.92
N LEU A 102 7.28 -14.20 3.96
CA LEU A 102 6.04 -14.98 3.91
C LEU A 102 6.32 -16.47 3.62
N ILE A 103 7.27 -16.78 2.73
CA ILE A 103 7.67 -18.18 2.45
C ILE A 103 8.25 -18.85 3.70
N GLU A 104 9.10 -18.16 4.46
CA GLU A 104 9.62 -18.68 5.74
C GLU A 104 8.49 -18.95 6.73
N LEU A 105 7.52 -18.03 6.83
CA LEU A 105 6.38 -18.16 7.74
C LEU A 105 5.43 -19.30 7.34
N LEU A 106 5.40 -19.77 6.08
CA LEU A 106 4.65 -20.99 5.72
C LEU A 106 5.13 -22.23 6.51
N GLN A 107 6.35 -22.21 7.01
CA GLN A 107 6.96 -23.31 7.76
C GLN A 107 6.95 -23.05 9.27
N HIS A 108 6.31 -21.98 9.73
CA HIS A 108 6.28 -21.62 11.14
C HIS A 108 5.50 -22.67 11.95
N SER A 109 5.96 -22.94 13.21
CA SER A 109 5.33 -23.92 14.09
C SER A 109 3.94 -23.50 14.59
N ASP A 110 3.67 -22.22 14.65
CA ASP A 110 2.34 -21.66 14.88
C ASP A 110 1.54 -21.70 13.56
N GLU A 111 0.51 -22.56 13.53
CA GLU A 111 -0.34 -22.73 12.37
C GLU A 111 -1.16 -21.48 11.99
N GLN A 112 -1.44 -20.59 12.95
CA GLN A 112 -2.14 -19.34 12.67
C GLN A 112 -1.25 -18.41 11.84
N LEU A 113 0.03 -18.30 12.18
CA LEU A 113 1.00 -17.52 11.40
C LEU A 113 1.21 -18.13 10.02
N ALA A 114 1.39 -19.44 9.93
CA ALA A 114 1.56 -20.14 8.67
C ALA A 114 0.32 -19.98 7.75
N SER A 115 -0.89 -20.07 8.29
CA SER A 115 -2.13 -19.84 7.57
C SER A 115 -2.26 -18.40 7.08
N CYS A 116 -1.96 -17.43 7.93
CA CYS A 116 -1.97 -16.00 7.58
C CYS A 116 -0.94 -15.68 6.48
N ALA A 117 0.25 -16.26 6.57
CA ALA A 117 1.28 -16.13 5.54
C ALA A 117 0.83 -16.73 4.19
N ALA A 118 0.16 -17.89 4.23
CA ALA A 118 -0.40 -18.52 3.02
C ALA A 118 -1.48 -17.64 2.38
N GLU A 119 -2.35 -17.03 3.18
CA GLU A 119 -3.36 -16.11 2.68
C GLU A 119 -2.74 -14.87 2.04
N GLY A 120 -1.74 -14.24 2.69
CA GLY A 120 -1.01 -13.11 2.15
C GLY A 120 -0.28 -13.46 0.84
N LEU A 121 0.43 -14.58 0.82
CA LEU A 121 1.19 -15.01 -0.36
C LEU A 121 0.28 -15.40 -1.54
N SER A 122 -0.90 -15.96 -1.27
CA SER A 122 -1.91 -16.27 -2.30
C SER A 122 -2.37 -15.03 -3.08
N ARG A 123 -2.32 -13.86 -2.45
CA ARG A 123 -2.68 -12.56 -3.08
C ARG A 123 -1.47 -11.85 -3.67
N THR A 124 -0.25 -12.29 -3.36
CA THR A 124 0.99 -11.69 -3.86
C THR A 124 1.37 -12.32 -5.18
N LEU A 125 1.26 -11.55 -6.27
CA LEU A 125 1.53 -12.05 -7.63
C LEU A 125 2.96 -11.78 -8.10
N LEU A 126 3.63 -10.75 -7.55
CA LEU A 126 4.98 -10.37 -7.94
C LEU A 126 6.00 -11.17 -7.11
N VAL A 127 6.01 -12.48 -7.31
CA VAL A 127 6.88 -13.42 -6.58
C VAL A 127 8.13 -13.83 -7.38
N TYR A 128 8.14 -13.60 -8.70
CA TYR A 128 9.27 -13.90 -9.59
C TYR A 128 9.86 -15.30 -9.36
N ASP A 129 11.18 -15.40 -9.18
CA ASP A 129 11.88 -16.68 -9.00
C ASP A 129 11.45 -17.45 -7.74
N ALA A 130 10.96 -16.75 -6.71
CA ALA A 130 10.42 -17.35 -5.50
C ALA A 130 9.18 -18.25 -5.75
N PHE A 131 8.57 -18.16 -6.93
CA PHE A 131 7.56 -19.14 -7.37
C PHE A 131 8.07 -20.58 -7.28
N ASN A 132 9.33 -20.82 -7.68
CA ASN A 132 9.93 -22.16 -7.63
C ASN A 132 10.10 -22.65 -6.20
N ASP A 133 10.47 -21.77 -5.26
CA ASP A 133 10.63 -22.10 -3.84
C ASP A 133 9.28 -22.54 -3.22
N VAL A 134 8.20 -21.83 -3.56
CA VAL A 134 6.85 -22.19 -3.11
C VAL A 134 6.39 -23.51 -3.73
N MET A 135 6.64 -23.73 -5.02
CA MET A 135 6.33 -24.98 -5.71
C MET A 135 7.06 -26.17 -5.09
N GLU A 136 8.34 -26.03 -4.78
CA GLU A 136 9.15 -27.08 -4.15
C GLU A 136 8.63 -27.36 -2.73
N LEU A 137 8.37 -26.32 -1.95
CA LEU A 137 7.83 -26.43 -0.60
C LEU A 137 6.43 -27.10 -0.57
N ALA A 138 5.62 -26.87 -1.59
CA ALA A 138 4.25 -27.43 -1.68
C ALA A 138 4.23 -28.97 -1.74
N ALA A 139 5.34 -29.61 -2.07
CA ALA A 139 5.45 -31.07 -2.05
C ALA A 139 5.31 -31.66 -0.63
N SER A 140 5.63 -30.90 0.41
CA SER A 140 5.63 -31.39 1.81
C SER A 140 4.89 -30.47 2.79
N ASN A 141 4.58 -29.24 2.40
CA ASN A 141 3.93 -28.23 3.26
C ASN A 141 2.52 -27.91 2.74
N ARG A 142 1.51 -28.14 3.61
CA ARG A 142 0.10 -27.92 3.26
C ARG A 142 -0.24 -26.45 2.95
N PHE A 143 0.42 -25.51 3.62
CA PHE A 143 0.19 -24.07 3.43
C PHE A 143 0.79 -23.60 2.10
N ALA A 144 1.98 -24.06 1.74
CA ALA A 144 2.55 -23.81 0.43
C ALA A 144 1.69 -24.42 -0.68
N LYS A 145 1.15 -25.65 -0.46
CA LYS A 145 0.20 -26.25 -1.39
C LYS A 145 -1.06 -25.42 -1.56
N GLN A 146 -1.60 -24.87 -0.47
CA GLN A 146 -2.76 -23.96 -0.52
C GLN A 146 -2.46 -22.74 -1.39
N VAL A 147 -1.27 -22.14 -1.27
CA VAL A 147 -0.85 -21.01 -2.10
C VAL A 147 -0.83 -21.38 -3.58
N VAL A 148 -0.18 -22.49 -3.91
CA VAL A 148 -0.09 -22.98 -5.31
C VAL A 148 -1.48 -23.28 -5.89
N ASP A 149 -2.34 -23.93 -5.12
CA ASP A 149 -3.72 -24.25 -5.54
C ASP A 149 -4.53 -22.95 -5.79
N SER A 150 -4.34 -21.93 -4.92
CA SER A 150 -4.98 -20.62 -5.06
C SER A 150 -4.50 -19.87 -6.31
N TRP A 151 -3.20 -19.89 -6.59
CA TRP A 151 -2.66 -19.30 -7.82
C TRP A 151 -3.16 -20.02 -9.07
N ALA A 152 -3.18 -21.35 -9.05
CA ALA A 152 -3.69 -22.16 -10.17
C ALA A 152 -5.18 -21.92 -10.45
N ALA A 153 -5.98 -21.69 -9.40
CA ALA A 153 -7.39 -21.34 -9.51
C ALA A 153 -7.64 -19.85 -9.85
N ALA A 154 -6.57 -19.02 -9.93
CA ALA A 154 -6.66 -17.59 -10.12
C ALA A 154 -7.60 -16.90 -9.10
N GLU A 155 -7.58 -17.34 -7.84
CA GLU A 155 -8.50 -16.85 -6.80
C GLU A 155 -8.31 -15.35 -6.52
N TRP A 156 -7.09 -14.83 -6.65
CA TRP A 156 -6.78 -13.41 -6.58
C TRP A 156 -7.61 -12.56 -7.56
N PHE A 157 -8.11 -13.15 -8.62
CA PHE A 157 -8.95 -12.51 -9.63
C PHE A 157 -10.43 -12.93 -9.48
N THR A 158 -10.70 -14.24 -9.32
CA THR A 158 -12.06 -14.80 -9.33
C THR A 158 -12.85 -14.54 -8.04
N ARG A 159 -12.17 -14.27 -6.91
CA ARG A 159 -12.80 -13.91 -5.62
C ARG A 159 -13.28 -12.47 -5.52
N ARG A 160 -13.00 -11.63 -6.54
CA ARG A 160 -13.51 -10.26 -6.56
C ARG A 160 -15.04 -10.28 -6.69
N GLU A 161 -15.68 -9.35 -5.98
CA GLU A 161 -17.10 -9.15 -6.12
C GLU A 161 -17.46 -8.78 -7.57
N PRO A 162 -18.58 -9.28 -8.10
CA PRO A 162 -19.04 -8.90 -9.43
C PRO A 162 -19.35 -7.40 -9.46
N LEU A 163 -19.01 -6.74 -10.58
CA LEU A 163 -19.40 -5.35 -10.79
C LEU A 163 -20.90 -5.20 -10.72
N ALA A 164 -21.36 -4.04 -10.23
CA ALA A 164 -22.77 -3.69 -10.26
C ALA A 164 -23.29 -3.71 -11.70
N GLU A 165 -24.54 -4.18 -11.89
CA GLU A 165 -25.19 -4.20 -13.22
C GLU A 165 -25.27 -2.82 -13.87
N THR A 166 -25.32 -1.77 -13.04
CA THR A 166 -25.40 -0.38 -13.48
C THR A 166 -24.46 0.47 -12.65
N ILE A 167 -23.56 1.19 -13.31
CA ILE A 167 -22.66 2.16 -12.69
C ILE A 167 -23.08 3.56 -13.16
N THR A 168 -23.50 4.41 -12.22
CA THR A 168 -23.82 5.82 -12.51
C THR A 168 -22.57 6.66 -12.28
N VAL A 169 -22.17 7.44 -13.29
CA VAL A 169 -21.02 8.33 -13.24
C VAL A 169 -21.42 9.78 -13.54
N THR A 170 -20.73 10.73 -12.89
CA THR A 170 -20.78 12.14 -13.27
C THR A 170 -19.59 12.43 -14.18
N VAL A 171 -19.84 12.98 -15.37
CA VAL A 171 -18.81 13.21 -16.37
C VAL A 171 -18.38 14.68 -16.35
N PHE A 172 -17.09 14.91 -16.13
CA PHE A 172 -16.46 16.20 -16.42
C PHE A 172 -15.96 16.19 -17.87
N LYS A 173 -16.49 17.11 -18.69
CA LYS A 173 -16.17 17.19 -20.12
C LYS A 173 -15.26 18.37 -20.37
N VAL A 174 -14.09 18.11 -20.96
CA VAL A 174 -13.20 19.13 -21.49
C VAL A 174 -13.52 19.32 -22.98
N GLU A 175 -13.83 20.54 -23.39
CA GLU A 175 -14.18 20.84 -24.76
C GLU A 175 -12.95 20.77 -25.69
N GLY A 176 -13.14 20.23 -26.88
CA GLY A 176 -12.12 20.09 -27.93
C GLY A 176 -11.17 18.91 -27.71
N GLU A 177 -10.06 18.89 -28.42
CA GLU A 177 -9.04 17.85 -28.34
C GLU A 177 -8.16 18.05 -27.08
N THR A 178 -7.95 17.01 -26.32
CA THR A 178 -7.07 16.99 -25.13
C THR A 178 -5.83 16.17 -25.45
N ASN A 179 -4.66 16.71 -25.16
CA ASN A 179 -3.38 16.05 -25.36
C ASN A 179 -2.63 15.83 -24.06
N THR A 180 -1.44 15.21 -24.14
CA THR A 180 -0.62 14.90 -22.96
C THR A 180 -0.13 16.15 -22.23
N ASP A 181 0.11 17.27 -22.94
CA ASP A 181 0.57 18.50 -22.29
C ASP A 181 -0.56 19.23 -21.54
N ASP A 182 -1.82 19.00 -21.93
CA ASP A 182 -2.97 19.46 -21.14
C ASP A 182 -3.08 18.72 -19.80
N LEU A 183 -2.72 17.44 -19.77
CA LEU A 183 -2.83 16.58 -18.58
C LEU A 183 -1.54 16.56 -17.74
N SER A 184 -0.39 16.73 -18.36
CA SER A 184 0.93 16.67 -17.74
C SER A 184 1.86 17.70 -18.38
N PRO A 185 1.68 19.01 -18.06
CA PRO A 185 2.42 20.09 -18.71
C PRO A 185 3.93 19.94 -18.57
N ALA A 186 4.67 20.10 -19.68
CA ALA A 186 6.12 20.02 -19.71
C ALA A 186 6.80 21.09 -18.81
N THR A 187 6.15 22.23 -18.63
CA THR A 187 6.58 23.30 -17.71
C THR A 187 6.71 22.83 -16.26
N HIS A 188 5.95 21.83 -15.86
CA HIS A 188 5.93 21.21 -14.54
C HIS A 188 6.65 19.85 -14.49
N ALA A 189 7.55 19.55 -15.42
CA ALA A 189 8.23 18.25 -15.51
C ALA A 189 8.98 17.85 -14.22
N THR A 190 9.47 18.83 -13.46
CA THR A 190 10.20 18.59 -12.20
C THR A 190 9.32 18.05 -11.08
N THR A 191 8.00 18.24 -11.13
CA THR A 191 7.04 17.74 -10.14
C THR A 191 6.51 16.33 -10.45
N ARG A 192 6.82 15.77 -11.63
CA ARG A 192 6.31 14.45 -12.07
C ARG A 192 6.55 13.29 -11.09
N PRO A 193 7.67 13.23 -10.34
CA PRO A 193 7.85 12.18 -9.34
C PRO A 193 6.85 12.25 -8.18
N ASP A 194 6.28 13.42 -7.92
CA ASP A 194 5.21 13.65 -6.94
C ASP A 194 3.87 13.79 -7.69
N ILE A 195 3.23 12.67 -7.96
CA ILE A 195 2.00 12.61 -8.79
C ILE A 195 0.90 13.55 -8.27
N PRO A 196 0.56 13.59 -6.96
CA PRO A 196 -0.43 14.52 -6.45
C PRO A 196 -0.07 15.99 -6.68
N LEU A 197 1.20 16.35 -6.48
CA LEU A 197 1.67 17.71 -6.73
C LEU A 197 1.63 18.05 -8.23
N HIS A 198 2.05 17.12 -9.08
CA HIS A 198 2.02 17.30 -10.52
C HIS A 198 0.59 17.45 -11.07
N ALA A 199 -0.36 16.72 -10.47
CA ALA A 199 -1.77 16.78 -10.87
C ALA A 199 -2.40 18.17 -10.66
N LEU A 200 -1.84 19.03 -9.78
CA LEU A 200 -2.31 20.40 -9.61
C LEU A 200 -2.11 21.28 -10.88
N ALA A 201 -1.20 20.88 -11.75
CA ALA A 201 -0.95 21.59 -13.02
C ALA A 201 -1.86 21.10 -14.19
N MET A 202 -2.65 20.05 -13.96
CA MET A 202 -3.53 19.50 -14.99
C MET A 202 -4.53 20.56 -15.48
N LEU A 203 -4.62 20.73 -16.78
CA LEU A 203 -5.51 21.68 -17.47
C LEU A 203 -5.26 23.18 -17.17
N GLU A 204 -4.17 23.56 -16.48
CA GLU A 204 -3.93 24.95 -16.05
C GLU A 204 -3.97 25.98 -17.19
N THR A 205 -3.52 25.59 -18.40
CA THR A 205 -3.48 26.48 -19.57
C THR A 205 -4.77 26.48 -20.38
N ARG A 206 -5.60 25.50 -20.18
CA ARG A 206 -6.79 25.24 -21.02
C ARG A 206 -8.09 25.48 -20.29
N ASP A 207 -8.18 25.04 -19.06
CA ASP A 207 -9.32 25.23 -18.17
C ASP A 207 -8.82 25.52 -16.76
N PRO A 208 -8.47 26.78 -16.45
CA PRO A 208 -7.94 27.13 -15.12
C PRO A 208 -8.89 26.82 -13.96
N GLU A 209 -10.19 26.68 -14.25
CA GLU A 209 -11.21 26.34 -13.27
C GLU A 209 -11.48 24.81 -13.22
N GLY A 210 -10.91 24.05 -14.14
CA GLY A 210 -11.18 22.61 -14.30
C GLY A 210 -10.88 21.80 -13.04
N LEU A 211 -9.74 22.05 -12.38
CA LEU A 211 -9.41 21.39 -11.12
C LEU A 211 -10.36 21.76 -9.98
N THR A 212 -10.82 22.99 -9.93
CA THR A 212 -11.84 23.43 -8.95
C THR A 212 -13.14 22.70 -9.19
N THR A 213 -13.54 22.55 -10.46
CA THR A 213 -14.72 21.77 -10.83
C THR A 213 -14.58 20.30 -10.48
N ILE A 214 -13.40 19.70 -10.75
CA ILE A 214 -13.11 18.29 -10.36
C ILE A 214 -13.12 18.13 -8.84
N ALA A 215 -12.56 19.06 -8.08
CA ALA A 215 -12.60 19.04 -6.62
C ALA A 215 -14.03 19.13 -6.10
N ALA A 216 -14.85 20.03 -6.65
CA ALA A 216 -16.26 20.14 -6.29
C ALA A 216 -17.06 18.87 -6.64
N LEU A 217 -16.72 18.19 -7.73
CA LEU A 217 -17.31 16.89 -8.08
C LEU A 217 -16.91 15.79 -7.10
N LYS A 218 -15.71 15.79 -6.60
CA LYS A 218 -15.27 14.85 -5.54
C LYS A 218 -16.09 15.02 -4.27
N ASP A 219 -16.37 16.23 -3.88
CA ASP A 219 -17.19 16.50 -2.68
C ASP A 219 -18.67 16.10 -2.87
N CYS A 220 -19.18 16.11 -4.10
CA CYS A 220 -20.54 15.71 -4.43
C CYS A 220 -20.71 14.20 -4.65
N LEU A 221 -19.63 13.52 -5.01
CA LEU A 221 -19.62 12.08 -5.19
C LEU A 221 -19.20 11.47 -3.85
N LEU A 222 -20.03 10.57 -3.32
CA LEU A 222 -19.56 9.52 -2.40
C LEU A 222 -18.54 8.70 -3.20
N TYR A 223 -17.35 9.27 -3.29
CA TYR A 223 -16.37 8.87 -4.26
C TYR A 223 -15.45 7.85 -3.60
N THR A 224 -15.64 6.60 -3.95
CA THR A 224 -14.52 5.67 -4.20
C THR A 224 -13.48 5.48 -3.08
N SER A 225 -13.63 6.04 -1.89
CA SER A 225 -12.89 5.56 -0.73
C SER A 225 -13.27 4.11 -0.42
N ASP A 226 -14.54 3.76 -0.61
CA ASP A 226 -15.04 2.41 -0.34
C ASP A 226 -14.66 1.37 -1.40
N ALA A 227 -14.22 1.78 -2.58
CA ALA A 227 -13.78 0.86 -3.63
C ALA A 227 -12.28 0.54 -3.59
N ALA A 228 -11.52 1.23 -2.74
CA ALA A 228 -10.09 1.01 -2.54
C ALA A 228 -9.77 0.31 -1.21
N ASP A 229 -10.74 0.21 -0.31
CA ASP A 229 -10.59 -0.38 1.04
C ASP A 229 -11.13 -1.82 1.13
N ASP A 230 -11.69 -2.38 0.02
CA ASP A 230 -12.15 -3.77 -0.06
C ASP A 230 -11.10 -4.69 -0.74
#